data_8881a9b8c3e7dc687e412341d1bc6ed8
#
_entry.id   8881a9b8c3e7dc687e412341d1bc6ed8
#
_cell.length_a   1.000
_cell.length_b   1.000
_cell.length_c   1.000
_cell.angle_alpha   90.00
_cell.angle_beta   90.00
_cell.angle_gamma   90.00
#
_symmetry.space_group_name_H-M   'P 1'
#
loop_
_entity.id
_entity.type
_entity.pdbx_description
1 polymer ?
#
loop_
_entity_poly.entity_id
_entity_poly.type
_entity_poly.pdbx_seq_one_letter_code
_entity_poly.pdbx_strand_id
1 'polypeptide(L)'
;MHKVMWKQFSESEQDFIEVDLHRSKGFKHVWQGLGIIHTSRRFINDIIFSRIRRVFLEQKGASQGTPHAMLTDAEELQLKNDAGKMGKEMSGKLNTVLLGFEAFRVENGGIYYPLCSMAFTNPINNLKNPSTGELKICRISSYAGSVAGGDEVFIFIERVKKGDIQVRFFQLDENDERCWEALAHFTEADVHHQFAIAFTTPPYEDQTVTEDVQVFFELFRPSDSAFSDHREFRYKPREDIRSVTDQQNIKEFYSLGGTHKN
;
A
#
# COMPACT_ATOMS: atom_id res chain seq x y z
N MET A 1 19.69 2.09 34.56
CA MET A 1 18.45 1.47 34.07
C MET A 1 18.11 2.13 32.75
N HIS A 2 17.90 1.37 31.67
CA HIS A 2 17.55 1.94 30.36
C HIS A 2 16.10 1.57 30.09
N LYS A 3 15.28 2.56 29.75
CA LYS A 3 13.85 2.36 29.39
C LYS A 3 13.68 2.64 27.89
N VAL A 4 12.90 1.81 27.23
CA VAL A 4 12.40 2.06 25.88
C VAL A 4 10.94 2.41 25.99
N MET A 5 10.56 3.59 25.51
CA MET A 5 9.18 4.04 25.45
C MET A 5 8.63 3.78 24.06
N TRP A 6 7.41 3.26 24.01
CA TRP A 6 6.68 2.96 22.81
C TRP A 6 5.30 3.62 22.89
N LYS A 7 4.98 4.45 21.90
CA LYS A 7 3.67 5.12 21.84
C LYS A 7 2.70 4.28 21.03
N GLN A 8 1.73 3.68 21.70
CA GLN A 8 0.62 2.97 21.09
C GLN A 8 -0.67 3.80 21.22
N PHE A 9 -1.48 3.77 20.16
CA PHE A 9 -2.88 4.12 20.24
C PHE A 9 -3.64 2.93 20.86
N SER A 10 -3.65 2.81 22.18
CA SER A 10 -4.37 1.76 22.88
C SER A 10 -5.67 2.28 23.48
N GLU A 11 -6.65 1.39 23.69
CA GLU A 11 -7.84 1.66 24.48
C GLU A 11 -7.49 1.88 25.97
N SER A 12 -6.27 1.50 26.39
CA SER A 12 -5.75 1.78 27.71
C SER A 12 -5.35 3.27 27.84
N GLU A 13 -5.42 3.81 29.03
CA GLU A 13 -5.10 5.22 29.34
C GLU A 13 -3.63 5.60 29.04
N GLN A 14 -2.78 4.66 28.66
CA GLN A 14 -1.36 4.88 28.36
C GLN A 14 -1.10 4.88 26.85
N ASP A 15 -0.57 6.01 26.33
CA ASP A 15 -0.16 6.16 24.94
C ASP A 15 1.20 5.49 24.62
N PHE A 16 1.83 4.89 25.60
CA PHE A 16 3.15 4.25 25.45
C PHE A 16 3.32 3.07 26.42
N ILE A 17 4.22 2.15 26.06
CA ILE A 17 4.63 1.05 26.89
C ILE A 17 6.07 1.29 27.31
N GLU A 18 6.34 1.30 28.64
CA GLU A 18 7.69 1.37 29.18
C GLU A 18 8.20 -0.04 29.47
N VAL A 19 9.45 -0.28 29.11
CA VAL A 19 10.16 -1.52 29.39
C VAL A 19 11.54 -1.25 29.95
N ASP A 20 11.84 -1.88 31.08
CA ASP A 20 13.17 -1.82 31.67
C ASP A 20 14.14 -2.76 30.93
N LEU A 21 15.25 -2.19 30.44
CA LEU A 21 16.30 -2.95 29.78
C LEU A 21 17.43 -3.25 30.79
N HIS A 22 17.83 -4.51 30.89
CA HIS A 22 18.88 -4.97 31.77
C HIS A 22 20.12 -5.39 31.00
N ARG A 23 21.31 -5.06 31.54
CA ARG A 23 22.62 -5.44 30.99
C ARG A 23 22.76 -6.95 30.79
N SER A 24 22.23 -7.74 31.72
CA SER A 24 22.27 -9.21 31.68
C SER A 24 21.51 -9.80 30.48
N LYS A 25 20.59 -9.05 29.86
CA LYS A 25 19.84 -9.41 28.66
C LYS A 25 20.36 -8.67 27.41
N GLY A 26 21.55 -8.07 27.46
CA GLY A 26 22.13 -7.33 26.36
C GLY A 26 21.36 -6.06 25.98
N PHE A 27 20.61 -5.44 26.90
CA PHE A 27 19.72 -4.29 26.62
C PHE A 27 18.71 -4.55 25.49
N LYS A 28 18.23 -5.79 25.35
CA LYS A 28 17.30 -6.23 24.32
C LYS A 28 15.95 -6.54 24.92
N HIS A 29 14.89 -6.14 24.22
CA HIS A 29 13.51 -6.55 24.48
C HIS A 29 12.82 -6.98 23.20
N VAL A 30 11.91 -7.96 23.32
CA VAL A 30 11.10 -8.46 22.22
C VAL A 30 9.64 -8.42 22.65
N TRP A 31 8.83 -7.64 21.93
CA TRP A 31 7.39 -7.64 22.12
C TRP A 31 6.77 -8.79 21.33
N GLN A 32 6.16 -9.75 22.03
CA GLN A 32 5.41 -10.84 21.38
C GLN A 32 3.94 -10.48 21.32
N GLY A 33 3.30 -10.78 20.19
CA GLY A 33 1.85 -10.61 20.03
C GLY A 33 1.40 -9.16 19.97
N LEU A 34 2.29 -8.23 19.56
CA LEU A 34 1.95 -6.84 19.39
C LEU A 34 0.95 -6.68 18.24
N GLY A 35 -0.23 -6.11 18.54
CA GLY A 35 -1.29 -5.88 17.57
C GLY A 35 -1.70 -4.40 17.55
N ILE A 36 -2.11 -3.92 16.38
CA ILE A 36 -2.70 -2.60 16.21
C ILE A 36 -4.20 -2.78 16.01
N ILE A 37 -4.99 -2.21 16.92
CA ILE A 37 -6.45 -2.26 16.84
C ILE A 37 -6.94 -1.04 16.07
N HIS A 38 -7.65 -1.29 14.97
CA HIS A 38 -8.29 -0.23 14.20
C HIS A 38 -9.63 0.16 14.84
N THR A 39 -9.74 1.40 15.26
CA THR A 39 -10.99 1.96 15.80
C THR A 39 -11.86 2.53 14.68
N SER A 40 -13.18 2.38 14.81
CA SER A 40 -14.14 2.92 13.84
C SER A 40 -14.01 4.45 13.75
N ARG A 41 -14.07 4.99 12.52
CA ARG A 41 -13.98 6.43 12.24
C ARG A 41 -15.02 7.29 13.02
N ARG A 42 -16.17 6.72 13.38
CA ARG A 42 -17.20 7.42 14.16
C ARG A 42 -16.72 7.88 15.54
N PHE A 43 -15.72 7.20 16.11
CA PHE A 43 -15.17 7.50 17.43
C PHE A 43 -13.91 8.38 17.40
N ILE A 44 -13.47 8.81 16.23
CA ILE A 44 -12.19 9.53 16.11
C ILE A 44 -12.16 10.83 16.94
N ASN A 45 -13.24 11.60 16.88
CA ASN A 45 -13.32 12.87 17.60
C ASN A 45 -13.30 12.64 19.12
N ASP A 46 -13.95 11.58 19.61
CA ASP A 46 -13.98 11.24 21.04
C ASP A 46 -12.59 10.80 21.52
N ILE A 47 -11.88 10.01 20.71
CA ILE A 47 -10.51 9.57 21.02
C ILE A 47 -9.55 10.76 21.04
N ILE A 48 -9.61 11.63 20.04
CA ILE A 48 -8.78 12.84 19.99
C ILE A 48 -9.11 13.74 21.18
N PHE A 49 -10.40 13.94 21.45
CA PHE A 49 -10.85 14.74 22.60
C PHE A 49 -10.30 14.20 23.92
N SER A 50 -10.42 12.90 24.17
CA SER A 50 -9.91 12.28 25.40
C SER A 50 -8.41 12.51 25.57
N ARG A 51 -7.64 12.48 24.48
CA ARG A 51 -6.18 12.69 24.50
C ARG A 51 -5.79 14.13 24.76
N ILE A 52 -6.33 15.07 23.97
CA ILE A 52 -6.02 16.49 24.16
C ILE A 52 -6.50 16.97 25.53
N ARG A 53 -7.63 16.44 26.01
CA ARG A 53 -8.14 16.69 27.37
C ARG A 53 -7.14 16.24 28.44
N ARG A 54 -6.60 15.02 28.33
CA ARG A 54 -5.60 14.51 29.27
C ARG A 54 -4.35 15.39 29.30
N VAL A 55 -3.76 15.66 28.14
CA VAL A 55 -2.56 16.52 28.02
C VAL A 55 -2.82 17.91 28.59
N PHE A 56 -4.00 18.49 28.31
CA PHE A 56 -4.37 19.80 28.84
C PHE A 56 -4.48 19.78 30.36
N LEU A 57 -5.10 18.75 30.94
CA LEU A 57 -5.24 18.61 32.41
C LEU A 57 -3.88 18.42 33.09
N GLU A 58 -2.99 17.62 32.51
CA GLU A 58 -1.62 17.44 33.01
C GLU A 58 -0.85 18.76 33.03
N GLN A 59 -0.91 19.53 31.92
CA GLN A 59 -0.27 20.86 31.85
C GLN A 59 -0.88 21.86 32.81
N LYS A 60 -2.21 21.88 32.96
CA LYS A 60 -2.93 22.76 33.88
C LYS A 60 -2.62 22.40 35.32
N GLY A 61 -2.57 21.12 35.65
CA GLY A 61 -2.21 20.64 36.99
C GLY A 61 -0.77 21.01 37.37
N ALA A 62 0.18 20.83 36.43
CA ALA A 62 1.57 21.22 36.63
C ALA A 62 1.73 22.74 36.86
N SER A 63 1.00 23.57 36.10
CA SER A 63 1.05 25.03 36.23
C SER A 63 0.38 25.56 37.48
N GLN A 64 -0.62 24.86 38.02
CA GLN A 64 -1.34 25.25 39.22
C GLN A 64 -0.83 24.56 40.50
N GLY A 65 0.13 23.66 40.39
CA GLY A 65 0.63 22.87 41.52
C GLY A 65 -0.42 21.96 42.17
N THR A 66 -1.46 21.59 41.40
CA THR A 66 -2.58 20.76 41.88
C THR A 66 -2.67 19.47 41.07
N PRO A 67 -2.66 18.29 41.71
CA PRO A 67 -2.77 17.01 40.99
C PRO A 67 -4.15 16.76 40.35
N HIS A 68 -5.14 17.56 40.66
CA HIS A 68 -6.53 17.42 40.19
C HIS A 68 -7.04 18.74 39.56
N ALA A 69 -6.46 19.13 38.43
CA ALA A 69 -7.00 20.25 37.68
C ALA A 69 -8.35 19.85 37.03
N MET A 70 -9.35 20.74 37.14
CA MET A 70 -10.65 20.55 36.46
C MET A 70 -10.77 21.51 35.27
N LEU A 71 -11.50 21.06 34.26
CA LEU A 71 -11.84 21.88 33.09
C LEU A 71 -13.03 22.79 33.44
N THR A 72 -13.01 23.99 32.92
CA THR A 72 -14.22 24.83 32.82
C THR A 72 -15.03 24.42 31.61
N ASP A 73 -16.34 24.73 31.58
CA ASP A 73 -17.21 24.44 30.44
C ASP A 73 -16.70 25.03 29.13
N ALA A 74 -16.11 26.26 29.20
CA ALA A 74 -15.53 26.93 28.05
C ALA A 74 -14.28 26.16 27.49
N GLU A 75 -13.39 25.69 28.37
CA GLU A 75 -12.22 24.91 28.00
C GLU A 75 -12.63 23.57 27.39
N GLU A 76 -13.64 22.89 27.96
CA GLU A 76 -14.15 21.64 27.43
C GLU A 76 -14.76 21.79 26.03
N LEU A 77 -15.54 22.87 25.83
CA LEU A 77 -16.10 23.18 24.51
C LEU A 77 -15.00 23.49 23.49
N GLN A 78 -13.98 24.24 23.88
CA GLN A 78 -12.83 24.52 23.01
C GLN A 78 -12.12 23.24 22.62
N LEU A 79 -11.81 22.35 23.55
CA LEU A 79 -11.15 21.07 23.27
C LEU A 79 -12.00 20.16 22.36
N LYS A 80 -13.33 20.15 22.51
CA LYS A 80 -14.24 19.42 21.59
C LYS A 80 -14.17 19.97 20.17
N ASN A 81 -14.13 21.30 20.02
CA ASN A 81 -14.01 21.94 18.71
C ASN A 81 -12.66 21.62 18.05
N ASP A 82 -11.58 21.66 18.83
CA ASP A 82 -10.23 21.34 18.35
C ASP A 82 -10.10 19.86 17.96
N ALA A 83 -10.68 18.95 18.73
CA ALA A 83 -10.77 17.54 18.38
C ALA A 83 -11.51 17.32 17.05
N GLY A 84 -12.60 18.05 16.82
CA GLY A 84 -13.35 17.97 15.57
C GLY A 84 -12.55 18.46 14.35
N LYS A 85 -11.76 19.54 14.50
CA LYS A 85 -10.85 20.03 13.45
C LYS A 85 -9.75 19.02 13.15
N MET A 86 -9.04 18.55 14.19
CA MET A 86 -7.98 17.56 14.07
C MET A 86 -8.50 16.25 13.43
N GLY A 87 -9.69 15.78 13.81
CA GLY A 87 -10.31 14.59 13.23
C GLY A 87 -10.56 14.70 11.73
N LYS A 88 -10.96 15.88 11.25
CA LYS A 88 -11.11 16.16 9.80
C LYS A 88 -9.75 16.16 9.08
N GLU A 89 -8.76 16.83 9.62
CA GLU A 89 -7.41 16.91 9.04
C GLU A 89 -6.73 15.54 8.98
N MET A 90 -6.92 14.71 10.01
CA MET A 90 -6.35 13.37 10.08
C MET A 90 -7.10 12.33 9.26
N SER A 91 -8.30 12.61 8.75
CA SER A 91 -9.20 11.62 8.15
C SER A 91 -8.56 10.80 7.02
N GLY A 92 -7.67 11.40 6.23
CA GLY A 92 -6.92 10.73 5.16
C GLY A 92 -5.75 9.85 5.63
N LYS A 93 -5.25 10.09 6.85
CA LYS A 93 -4.03 9.45 7.40
C LYS A 93 -4.30 8.32 8.39
N LEU A 94 -5.57 8.01 8.66
CA LEU A 94 -5.98 7.07 9.71
C LEU A 94 -5.74 5.59 9.41
N ASN A 95 -5.29 5.28 8.22
CA ASN A 95 -5.05 3.89 7.79
C ASN A 95 -3.58 3.49 7.85
N THR A 96 -2.71 4.39 8.31
CA THR A 96 -1.28 4.15 8.41
C THR A 96 -0.79 4.53 9.79
N VAL A 97 0.02 3.68 10.41
CA VAL A 97 0.59 3.89 11.74
C VAL A 97 2.11 3.76 11.66
N LEU A 98 2.79 4.61 12.41
CA LEU A 98 4.23 4.52 12.66
C LEU A 98 4.42 4.22 14.14
N LEU A 99 5.26 3.22 14.46
CA LEU A 99 5.68 2.96 15.83
C LEU A 99 6.98 3.72 16.09
N GLY A 100 7.00 4.54 17.13
CA GLY A 100 8.19 5.26 17.58
C GLY A 100 8.85 4.56 18.76
N PHE A 101 10.16 4.44 18.73
CA PHE A 101 10.96 3.86 19.80
C PHE A 101 11.97 4.89 20.29
N GLU A 102 12.04 5.07 21.60
CA GLU A 102 12.97 5.99 22.23
C GLU A 102 13.61 5.31 23.44
N ALA A 103 14.91 5.46 23.61
CA ALA A 103 15.68 4.89 24.70
C ALA A 103 16.12 5.99 25.69
N PHE A 104 15.96 5.71 26.97
CA PHE A 104 16.32 6.63 28.04
C PHE A 104 17.27 5.97 29.03
N ARG A 105 18.18 6.78 29.58
CA ARG A 105 18.86 6.46 30.82
C ARG A 105 18.08 7.08 31.97
N VAL A 106 17.73 6.28 32.97
CA VAL A 106 17.04 6.74 34.17
C VAL A 106 18.04 6.85 35.30
N GLU A 107 18.18 8.02 35.87
CA GLU A 107 19.03 8.29 37.06
C GLU A 107 18.18 8.29 38.34
N ASN A 108 18.90 8.28 39.50
CA ASN A 108 18.26 8.34 40.81
C ASN A 108 17.37 9.57 40.91
N GLY A 109 16.10 9.36 41.28
CA GLY A 109 15.10 10.43 41.31
C GLY A 109 14.11 10.42 40.16
N GLY A 110 14.21 9.44 39.22
CA GLY A 110 13.22 9.28 38.13
C GLY A 110 13.42 10.25 36.96
N ILE A 111 14.60 10.86 36.82
CA ILE A 111 14.93 11.76 35.72
C ILE A 111 15.31 10.94 34.50
N TYR A 112 14.65 11.18 33.35
CA TYR A 112 14.86 10.51 32.08
C TYR A 112 15.77 11.33 31.17
N TYR A 113 16.86 10.74 30.71
CA TYR A 113 17.78 11.33 29.73
C TYR A 113 17.68 10.54 28.44
N PRO A 114 17.28 11.15 27.31
CA PRO A 114 17.25 10.45 26.04
C PRO A 114 18.65 10.05 25.59
N LEU A 115 18.81 8.80 25.15
CA LEU A 115 20.08 8.26 24.66
C LEU A 115 20.26 8.45 23.16
N CYS A 116 19.16 8.56 22.43
CA CYS A 116 19.13 8.80 20.99
C CYS A 116 17.83 9.50 20.60
N SER A 117 17.77 10.01 19.39
CA SER A 117 16.51 10.47 18.79
C SER A 117 15.55 9.30 18.59
N MET A 118 14.27 9.60 18.58
CA MET A 118 13.22 8.60 18.34
C MET A 118 13.41 7.91 16.98
N ALA A 119 13.46 6.58 16.96
CA ALA A 119 13.47 5.76 15.76
C ALA A 119 12.07 5.31 15.43
N PHE A 120 11.70 5.33 14.14
CA PHE A 120 10.38 4.91 13.68
C PHE A 120 10.46 3.64 12.84
N THR A 121 9.38 2.85 12.87
CA THR A 121 9.21 1.75 11.92
C THR A 121 8.92 2.28 10.53
N ASN A 122 9.00 1.41 9.53
CA ASN A 122 8.30 1.63 8.27
C ASN A 122 6.78 1.80 8.53
N PRO A 123 6.07 2.50 7.64
CA PRO A 123 4.62 2.65 7.74
C PRO A 123 3.91 1.29 7.82
N ILE A 124 3.05 1.13 8.81
CA ILE A 124 2.22 -0.05 8.99
C ILE A 124 0.81 0.31 8.50
N ASN A 125 0.40 -0.30 7.41
CA ASN A 125 -0.85 0.01 6.74
C ASN A 125 -2.01 -0.88 7.20
N ASN A 126 -3.22 -0.32 7.23
CA ASN A 126 -4.45 -1.09 7.41
C ASN A 126 -4.78 -1.85 6.12
N LEU A 127 -4.43 -3.12 6.04
CA LEU A 127 -4.63 -3.97 4.87
C LEU A 127 -6.11 -4.20 4.48
N LYS A 128 -7.05 -3.90 5.38
CA LYS A 128 -8.49 -3.98 5.08
C LYS A 128 -9.03 -2.72 4.40
N ASN A 129 -8.24 -1.65 4.32
CA ASN A 129 -8.66 -0.43 3.66
C ASN A 129 -8.29 -0.46 2.17
N PRO A 130 -9.23 -0.13 1.26
CA PRO A 130 -8.96 -0.12 -0.19
C PRO A 130 -7.84 0.82 -0.63
N SER A 131 -7.55 1.87 0.17
CA SER A 131 -6.49 2.85 -0.13
C SER A 131 -5.10 2.43 0.37
N THR A 132 -4.99 1.39 1.19
CA THR A 132 -3.73 0.93 1.80
C THR A 132 -3.63 -0.59 1.85
N GLY A 133 -4.66 -1.30 1.37
CA GLY A 133 -4.71 -2.75 1.28
C GLY A 133 -3.71 -3.30 0.26
N GLU A 134 -3.38 -4.56 0.40
CA GLU A 134 -2.57 -5.28 -0.57
C GLU A 134 -3.26 -5.32 -1.93
N LEU A 135 -2.51 -5.05 -2.99
CA LEU A 135 -3.00 -5.22 -4.35
C LEU A 135 -2.78 -6.67 -4.78
N LYS A 136 -3.85 -7.33 -5.24
CA LYS A 136 -3.78 -8.74 -5.63
C LYS A 136 -4.72 -9.05 -6.77
N ILE A 137 -4.19 -9.70 -7.81
CA ILE A 137 -4.97 -10.25 -8.93
C ILE A 137 -5.33 -11.68 -8.59
N CYS A 138 -6.62 -11.96 -8.41
CA CYS A 138 -7.13 -13.27 -8.01
C CYS A 138 -7.44 -14.17 -9.21
N ARG A 139 -8.04 -13.60 -10.28
CA ARG A 139 -8.43 -14.31 -11.50
C ARG A 139 -8.34 -13.39 -12.72
N ILE A 140 -8.12 -13.97 -13.88
CA ILE A 140 -7.98 -13.29 -15.17
C ILE A 140 -8.82 -14.05 -16.19
N SER A 141 -9.53 -13.33 -17.05
CA SER A 141 -10.37 -13.92 -18.11
C SER A 141 -9.57 -14.37 -19.33
N SER A 142 -8.49 -13.67 -19.67
CA SER A 142 -7.63 -13.97 -20.81
C SER A 142 -6.18 -13.64 -20.49
N TYR A 143 -5.27 -14.51 -20.95
CA TYR A 143 -3.82 -14.35 -20.83
C TYR A 143 -3.16 -13.98 -22.17
N ALA A 144 -3.95 -13.68 -23.19
CA ALA A 144 -3.44 -13.28 -24.50
C ALA A 144 -4.39 -12.33 -25.21
N GLY A 145 -3.82 -11.49 -26.09
CA GLY A 145 -4.53 -10.56 -26.94
C GLY A 145 -3.71 -10.16 -28.16
N SER A 146 -4.27 -9.32 -29.03
CA SER A 146 -3.60 -8.81 -30.21
C SER A 146 -2.55 -7.73 -29.88
N VAL A 147 -1.43 -7.69 -30.59
CA VAL A 147 -0.45 -6.60 -30.51
C VAL A 147 -1.07 -5.24 -30.86
N ALA A 148 -2.19 -5.22 -31.59
CA ALA A 148 -2.91 -3.98 -31.88
C ALA A 148 -3.60 -3.38 -30.64
N GLY A 149 -3.72 -4.17 -29.55
CA GLY A 149 -4.49 -3.79 -28.37
C GLY A 149 -6.00 -3.81 -28.61
N GLY A 150 -6.75 -3.28 -27.65
CA GLY A 150 -8.20 -3.17 -27.74
C GLY A 150 -8.97 -4.43 -27.31
N ASP A 151 -8.28 -5.51 -26.93
CA ASP A 151 -8.92 -6.71 -26.41
C ASP A 151 -9.44 -6.46 -25.01
N GLU A 152 -10.70 -6.86 -24.76
CA GLU A 152 -11.33 -6.73 -23.46
C GLU A 152 -10.88 -7.86 -22.52
N VAL A 153 -10.38 -7.49 -21.34
CA VAL A 153 -9.93 -8.41 -20.29
C VAL A 153 -10.63 -8.06 -18.98
N PHE A 154 -11.13 -9.09 -18.29
CA PHE A 154 -11.71 -8.99 -16.95
C PHE A 154 -10.77 -9.59 -15.92
N ILE A 155 -10.53 -8.87 -14.84
CA ILE A 155 -9.80 -9.39 -13.69
C ILE A 155 -10.64 -9.30 -12.42
N PHE A 156 -10.54 -10.33 -11.57
CA PHE A 156 -11.00 -10.29 -10.18
C PHE A 156 -9.81 -9.98 -9.29
N ILE A 157 -10.00 -9.05 -8.37
CA ILE A 157 -8.93 -8.48 -7.55
C ILE A 157 -9.36 -8.38 -6.08
N GLU A 158 -8.40 -8.20 -5.18
CA GLU A 158 -8.71 -7.73 -3.83
C GLU A 158 -9.24 -6.29 -3.87
N ARG A 159 -9.87 -5.88 -2.78
CA ARG A 159 -10.59 -4.61 -2.70
C ARG A 159 -9.71 -3.40 -2.97
N VAL A 160 -10.05 -2.61 -4.00
CA VAL A 160 -9.35 -1.38 -4.40
C VAL A 160 -10.25 -0.14 -4.30
N LYS A 161 -9.63 1.04 -4.32
CA LYS A 161 -10.33 2.32 -4.47
C LYS A 161 -10.43 2.67 -5.95
N LYS A 162 -11.66 2.92 -6.46
CA LYS A 162 -11.95 3.10 -7.89
C LYS A 162 -11.07 4.15 -8.60
N GLY A 163 -10.93 5.33 -8.05
CA GLY A 163 -10.15 6.41 -8.67
C GLY A 163 -8.64 6.38 -8.35
N ASP A 164 -8.14 5.28 -7.78
CA ASP A 164 -6.76 5.17 -7.32
C ASP A 164 -6.20 3.77 -7.63
N ILE A 165 -6.44 3.33 -8.87
CA ILE A 165 -5.97 2.05 -9.38
C ILE A 165 -5.72 2.13 -10.88
N GLN A 166 -4.67 1.52 -11.35
CA GLN A 166 -4.28 1.37 -12.75
C GLN A 166 -3.89 -0.07 -13.03
N VAL A 167 -4.03 -0.51 -14.26
CA VAL A 167 -3.49 -1.78 -14.78
C VAL A 167 -2.35 -1.41 -15.72
N ARG A 168 -1.14 -1.81 -15.37
CA ARG A 168 0.09 -1.44 -16.08
C ARG A 168 0.67 -2.68 -16.75
N PHE A 169 0.82 -2.63 -18.07
CA PHE A 169 1.53 -3.61 -18.87
C PHE A 169 2.99 -3.22 -18.99
N PHE A 170 3.89 -4.20 -18.99
CA PHE A 170 5.31 -3.95 -19.15
C PHE A 170 6.04 -5.18 -19.70
N GLN A 171 7.19 -4.95 -20.29
CA GLN A 171 8.12 -5.99 -20.71
C GLN A 171 9.46 -5.84 -19.99
N LEU A 172 10.09 -6.97 -19.69
CA LEU A 172 11.43 -7.01 -19.11
C LEU A 172 12.43 -7.41 -20.22
N ASP A 173 13.60 -6.82 -20.16
CA ASP A 173 14.73 -7.21 -20.99
C ASP A 173 15.51 -8.41 -20.38
N GLU A 174 16.62 -8.78 -20.99
CA GLU A 174 17.48 -9.89 -20.53
C GLU A 174 18.14 -9.63 -19.15
N ASN A 175 18.11 -8.39 -18.66
CA ASN A 175 18.65 -7.99 -17.35
C ASN A 175 17.56 -7.82 -16.29
N ASP A 176 16.31 -8.24 -16.57
CA ASP A 176 15.13 -8.00 -15.73
C ASP A 176 14.81 -6.50 -15.54
N GLU A 177 15.27 -5.63 -16.46
CA GLU A 177 14.90 -4.23 -16.48
C GLU A 177 13.68 -3.97 -17.38
N ARG A 178 12.84 -3.01 -17.00
CA ARG A 178 11.66 -2.66 -17.81
C ARG A 178 12.08 -1.93 -19.09
N CYS A 179 11.87 -2.56 -20.23
CA CYS A 179 12.17 -1.97 -21.55
C CYS A 179 10.94 -1.35 -22.23
N TRP A 180 9.73 -1.73 -21.84
CA TRP A 180 8.47 -1.17 -22.33
C TRP A 180 7.43 -1.12 -21.22
N GLU A 181 6.57 -0.09 -21.25
CA GLU A 181 5.46 0.08 -20.32
C GLU A 181 4.28 0.79 -20.98
N ALA A 182 3.05 0.34 -20.73
CA ALA A 182 1.82 0.99 -21.17
C ALA A 182 0.68 0.75 -20.17
N LEU A 183 -0.27 1.69 -20.12
CA LEU A 183 -1.46 1.57 -19.26
C LEU A 183 -2.63 0.99 -20.04
N ALA A 184 -3.32 0.04 -19.44
CA ALA A 184 -4.61 -0.43 -19.93
C ALA A 184 -5.68 0.68 -19.84
N HIS A 185 -6.66 0.62 -20.71
CA HIS A 185 -7.72 1.61 -20.78
C HIS A 185 -8.97 1.12 -20.05
N PHE A 186 -9.38 1.85 -19.03
CA PHE A 186 -10.64 1.67 -18.32
C PHE A 186 -10.98 2.94 -17.53
N THR A 187 -12.22 3.04 -17.08
CA THR A 187 -12.73 4.16 -16.28
C THR A 187 -13.15 3.69 -14.88
N GLU A 188 -13.49 4.60 -14.01
CA GLU A 188 -14.04 4.23 -12.69
C GLU A 188 -15.35 3.41 -12.76
N ALA A 189 -16.10 3.53 -13.84
CA ALA A 189 -17.33 2.76 -14.06
C ALA A 189 -17.02 1.27 -14.30
N ASP A 190 -15.86 0.98 -14.91
CA ASP A 190 -15.41 -0.36 -15.24
C ASP A 190 -14.82 -1.09 -14.02
N VAL A 191 -14.65 -0.38 -12.90
CA VAL A 191 -14.27 -0.98 -11.61
C VAL A 191 -15.52 -1.42 -10.86
N HIS A 192 -15.89 -2.68 -11.01
CA HIS A 192 -17.12 -3.23 -10.46
C HIS A 192 -16.99 -3.57 -8.98
N HIS A 193 -17.81 -2.92 -8.13
CA HIS A 193 -17.87 -3.11 -6.68
C HIS A 193 -16.50 -3.11 -5.96
N GLN A 194 -15.45 -2.54 -6.55
CA GLN A 194 -14.07 -2.52 -6.02
C GLN A 194 -13.35 -3.88 -6.04
N PHE A 195 -13.93 -4.92 -6.65
CA PHE A 195 -13.39 -6.28 -6.69
C PHE A 195 -13.17 -6.84 -8.10
N ALA A 196 -13.57 -6.13 -9.12
CA ALA A 196 -13.29 -6.50 -10.50
C ALA A 196 -13.02 -5.26 -11.35
N ILE A 197 -12.18 -5.43 -12.37
CA ILE A 197 -11.89 -4.41 -13.38
C ILE A 197 -12.10 -5.05 -14.76
N ALA A 198 -12.87 -4.36 -15.62
CA ALA A 198 -12.90 -4.60 -17.04
C ALA A 198 -11.98 -3.56 -17.70
N PHE A 199 -11.06 -3.97 -18.53
CA PHE A 199 -10.18 -3.05 -19.23
C PHE A 199 -9.89 -3.53 -20.65
N THR A 200 -9.48 -2.61 -21.53
CA THR A 200 -8.95 -2.95 -22.85
C THR A 200 -7.43 -2.89 -22.82
N THR A 201 -6.81 -3.88 -23.48
CA THR A 201 -5.36 -3.98 -23.58
C THR A 201 -4.78 -2.79 -24.33
N PRO A 202 -3.64 -2.22 -23.91
CA PRO A 202 -2.94 -1.21 -24.68
C PRO A 202 -2.32 -1.85 -25.94
N PRO A 203 -2.08 -1.09 -27.01
CA PRO A 203 -1.27 -1.60 -28.12
C PRO A 203 0.16 -1.84 -27.65
N TYR A 204 0.75 -2.93 -28.15
CA TYR A 204 2.16 -3.19 -27.94
C TYR A 204 3.03 -2.24 -28.77
N GLU A 205 4.28 -2.02 -28.36
CA GLU A 205 5.19 -1.06 -28.97
C GLU A 205 5.42 -1.35 -30.45
N ASP A 206 5.76 -2.60 -30.78
CA ASP A 206 5.96 -3.07 -32.16
C ASP A 206 4.78 -3.92 -32.63
N GLN A 207 3.93 -3.33 -33.47
CA GLN A 207 2.77 -4.02 -34.03
C GLN A 207 3.10 -4.87 -35.27
N THR A 208 4.37 -4.90 -35.70
CA THR A 208 4.83 -5.64 -36.88
C THR A 208 5.44 -7.00 -36.54
N VAL A 209 5.46 -7.37 -35.26
CA VAL A 209 6.00 -8.67 -34.82
C VAL A 209 5.30 -9.83 -35.52
N THR A 210 6.07 -10.86 -35.81
CA THR A 210 5.63 -12.08 -36.48
C THR A 210 5.43 -13.24 -35.53
N GLU A 211 5.93 -13.12 -34.31
CA GLU A 211 5.86 -14.13 -33.24
C GLU A 211 5.16 -13.59 -32.01
N ASP A 212 4.70 -14.48 -31.14
CA ASP A 212 4.08 -14.11 -29.87
C ASP A 212 5.10 -13.41 -28.96
N VAL A 213 4.70 -12.29 -28.34
CA VAL A 213 5.53 -11.50 -27.42
C VAL A 213 5.06 -11.71 -26.00
N GLN A 214 5.98 -12.16 -25.13
CA GLN A 214 5.72 -12.29 -23.69
C GLN A 214 5.86 -10.92 -23.03
N VAL A 215 4.81 -10.50 -22.32
CA VAL A 215 4.78 -9.30 -21.46
C VAL A 215 4.18 -9.66 -20.12
N PHE A 216 4.17 -8.70 -19.22
CA PHE A 216 3.56 -8.82 -17.91
C PHE A 216 2.56 -7.69 -17.68
N PHE A 217 1.62 -7.88 -16.76
CA PHE A 217 0.82 -6.79 -16.24
C PHE A 217 0.63 -6.92 -14.73
N GLU A 218 0.42 -5.78 -14.09
CA GLU A 218 0.25 -5.64 -12.65
C GLU A 218 -0.79 -4.57 -12.32
N LEU A 219 -1.32 -4.61 -11.11
CA LEU A 219 -2.05 -3.49 -10.54
C LEU A 219 -1.06 -2.48 -9.99
N PHE A 220 -1.33 -1.21 -10.22
CA PHE A 220 -0.56 -0.10 -9.68
C PHE A 220 -1.49 0.89 -8.97
N ARG A 221 -1.11 1.32 -7.77
CA ARG A 221 -1.84 2.33 -7.00
C ARG A 221 -1.01 3.62 -6.93
N PRO A 222 -1.42 4.68 -7.65
CA PRO A 222 -0.64 5.92 -7.74
C PRO A 222 -0.41 6.63 -6.41
N SER A 223 -1.37 6.58 -5.47
CA SER A 223 -1.30 7.35 -4.22
C SER A 223 -0.15 6.99 -3.29
N ASP A 224 0.33 5.75 -3.35
CA ASP A 224 1.43 5.22 -2.51
C ASP A 224 2.47 4.42 -3.29
N SER A 225 2.36 4.41 -4.63
CA SER A 225 3.24 3.66 -5.54
C SER A 225 3.31 2.15 -5.24
N ALA A 226 2.24 1.59 -4.69
CA ALA A 226 2.15 0.15 -4.44
C ALA A 226 1.80 -0.61 -5.72
N PHE A 227 2.31 -1.84 -5.86
CA PHE A 227 1.98 -2.75 -6.97
C PHE A 227 1.64 -4.14 -6.46
N SER A 228 0.90 -4.88 -7.30
CA SER A 228 0.65 -6.31 -7.07
C SER A 228 1.80 -7.15 -7.61
N ASP A 229 1.78 -8.45 -7.30
CA ASP A 229 2.48 -9.42 -8.13
C ASP A 229 2.01 -9.28 -9.58
N HIS A 230 2.96 -9.39 -10.50
CA HIS A 230 2.65 -9.35 -11.93
C HIS A 230 2.07 -10.67 -12.43
N ARG A 231 1.38 -10.60 -13.57
CA ARG A 231 0.82 -11.74 -14.29
C ARG A 231 1.34 -11.73 -15.71
N GLU A 232 1.63 -12.91 -16.24
CA GLU A 232 2.04 -13.08 -17.62
C GLU A 232 0.88 -12.79 -18.57
N PHE A 233 1.21 -12.14 -19.68
CA PHE A 233 0.29 -11.90 -20.79
C PHE A 233 1.05 -12.07 -22.10
N ARG A 234 0.37 -12.55 -23.12
CA ARG A 234 0.97 -12.81 -24.42
C ARG A 234 0.30 -11.99 -25.51
N TYR A 235 1.05 -11.12 -26.14
CA TYR A 235 0.62 -10.47 -27.37
C TYR A 235 0.85 -11.35 -28.56
N LYS A 236 -0.20 -11.53 -29.38
CA LYS A 236 -0.18 -12.28 -30.62
C LYS A 236 -0.02 -11.37 -31.80
N PRO A 237 0.73 -11.75 -32.84
CA PRO A 237 0.79 -11.01 -34.10
C PRO A 237 -0.59 -10.75 -34.67
N ARG A 238 -0.72 -9.71 -35.45
CA ARG A 238 -1.95 -9.42 -36.20
C ARG A 238 -2.25 -10.56 -37.17
N GLU A 239 -3.52 -10.90 -37.35
CA GLU A 239 -3.93 -12.00 -38.22
C GLU A 239 -3.50 -11.82 -39.69
N ASP A 240 -3.53 -10.57 -40.18
CA ASP A 240 -3.03 -10.24 -41.52
C ASP A 240 -1.54 -10.52 -41.71
N ILE A 241 -0.70 -10.23 -40.72
CA ILE A 241 0.74 -10.53 -40.71
C ILE A 241 0.98 -12.05 -40.59
N ARG A 242 0.28 -12.70 -39.69
CA ARG A 242 0.41 -14.13 -39.46
C ARG A 242 0.09 -14.96 -40.71
N SER A 243 -0.97 -14.61 -41.41
CA SER A 243 -1.37 -15.28 -42.65
C SER A 243 -0.35 -15.13 -43.77
N VAL A 244 0.36 -13.99 -43.86
CA VAL A 244 1.44 -13.75 -44.83
C VAL A 244 2.68 -14.59 -44.48
N THR A 245 3.05 -14.63 -43.22
CA THR A 245 4.20 -15.42 -42.72
C THR A 245 3.97 -16.93 -42.93
N ASP A 246 2.78 -17.41 -42.62
CA ASP A 246 2.41 -18.81 -42.84
C ASP A 246 2.44 -19.18 -44.32
N GLN A 247 1.98 -18.30 -45.21
CA GLN A 247 2.08 -18.51 -46.68
C GLN A 247 3.53 -18.51 -47.19
N GLN A 248 4.40 -17.65 -46.62
CA GLN A 248 5.82 -17.63 -46.98
C GLN A 248 6.52 -18.91 -46.50
N ASN A 249 6.29 -19.34 -45.25
CA ASN A 249 6.85 -20.55 -44.70
C ASN A 249 6.42 -21.81 -45.51
N ILE A 250 5.14 -21.85 -45.94
CA ILE A 250 4.62 -22.92 -46.80
C ILE A 250 5.33 -22.92 -48.15
N LYS A 251 5.54 -21.74 -48.78
CA LYS A 251 6.25 -21.63 -50.07
C LYS A 251 7.70 -22.05 -49.95
N GLU A 252 8.40 -21.66 -48.89
CA GLU A 252 9.79 -22.12 -48.63
C GLU A 252 9.86 -23.60 -48.40
N PHE A 253 8.95 -24.20 -47.63
CA PHE A 253 8.89 -25.64 -47.41
C PHE A 253 8.74 -26.42 -48.71
N TYR A 254 7.86 -25.98 -49.61
CA TYR A 254 7.69 -26.61 -50.92
C TYR A 254 8.86 -26.35 -51.88
N SER A 255 9.57 -25.21 -51.73
CA SER A 255 10.76 -24.92 -52.56
C SER A 255 11.98 -25.77 -52.16
N LEU A 256 12.11 -26.10 -50.88
CA LEU A 256 13.19 -26.94 -50.34
C LEU A 256 12.94 -28.45 -50.57
N GLY A 257 11.67 -28.84 -50.68
CA GLY A 257 11.28 -30.26 -50.96
C GLY A 257 11.33 -30.69 -52.40
N GLY A 258 11.69 -29.76 -53.34
CA GLY A 258 11.70 -30.01 -54.80
C GLY A 258 13.00 -30.58 -55.41
N THR A 259 14.03 -30.90 -54.62
CA THR A 259 15.31 -31.41 -55.13
C THR A 259 15.60 -32.84 -54.68
N HIS A 260 14.69 -33.76 -54.94
CA HIS A 260 15.03 -35.18 -55.04
C HIS A 260 14.28 -35.78 -56.23
N LYS A 261 14.83 -35.61 -57.44
CA LYS A 261 14.59 -36.51 -58.60
C LYS A 261 15.89 -36.73 -59.33
N ASN A 262 16.25 -38.01 -59.36
CA ASN A 262 17.14 -38.80 -60.19
C ASN A 262 18.58 -38.89 -59.74
#